data_130462eee96cee25105c359fbc664c58
#
_entry.id   130462eee96cee25105c359fbc664c58
#
_cell.length_a   1.000
_cell.length_b   1.000
_cell.length_c   1.000
_cell.angle_alpha   90.00
_cell.angle_beta   90.00
_cell.angle_gamma   90.00
#
_symmetry.space_group_name_H-M   'P 1'
#
loop_
_entity.id
_entity.type
_entity.pdbx_description
1 polymer ?
#
loop_
_entity_poly.entity_id
_entity_poly.type
_entity_poly.pdbx_seq_one_letter_code
_entity_poly.pdbx_strand_id
1 'polypeptide(L)'
;HELYHTWNIKAIRPIEMYPYDYTKENYFRTGFVAEGVTTYMGDLMLYNSGVFNWKEFVKPQNQNLERHLMNYGRYNLSVADSGFDNWLDGYKLGAPNRKTSIYPDAALCMLMIDLEIIRNSEGMNSLHSVMKELYNEFALKRKGYSEDDFRNICVNFGGLKVDQIFENHIYGTENYIPTL
;
A
#
# COMPACT_ATOMS: atom_id res chain seq x y z
N HIS A 1 -9.30 -5.58 7.50
CA HIS A 1 -8.46 -5.98 6.38
C HIS A 1 -9.27 -6.75 5.34
N GLU A 2 -9.72 -7.99 5.60
CA GLU A 2 -10.41 -8.87 4.63
C GLU A 2 -11.69 -8.25 4.04
N LEU A 3 -12.43 -7.45 4.83
CA LEU A 3 -13.60 -6.74 4.33
C LEU A 3 -13.21 -5.68 3.29
N TYR A 4 -12.09 -4.98 3.50
CA TYR A 4 -11.62 -3.96 2.56
C TYR A 4 -11.20 -4.55 1.21
N HIS A 5 -10.75 -5.80 1.17
CA HIS A 5 -10.46 -6.51 -0.08
C HIS A 5 -11.68 -6.63 -1.01
N THR A 6 -12.90 -6.41 -0.52
CA THR A 6 -14.09 -6.33 -1.38
C THR A 6 -13.96 -5.21 -2.42
N TRP A 7 -13.32 -4.12 -2.07
CA TRP A 7 -13.01 -3.02 -2.98
C TRP A 7 -11.61 -3.14 -3.56
N ASN A 8 -10.59 -3.14 -2.71
CA ASN A 8 -9.20 -3.25 -3.11
C ASN A 8 -8.83 -4.71 -3.18
N ILE A 9 -8.78 -5.13 -4.31
CA ILE A 9 -8.36 -6.18 -5.20
C ILE A 9 -9.54 -6.92 -5.86
N LYS A 10 -10.72 -7.03 -5.26
CA LYS A 10 -11.85 -7.70 -5.95
C LYS A 10 -12.51 -6.80 -6.99
N ALA A 11 -12.65 -5.52 -6.73
CA ALA A 11 -13.21 -4.55 -7.68
C ALA A 11 -12.12 -3.72 -8.36
N ILE A 12 -11.24 -3.09 -7.58
CA ILE A 12 -10.09 -2.30 -8.05
C ILE A 12 -8.91 -3.26 -8.18
N ARG A 13 -8.52 -3.63 -9.41
CA ARG A 13 -7.51 -4.66 -9.68
C ARG A 13 -6.31 -4.12 -10.41
N PRO A 14 -5.09 -4.56 -10.06
CA PRO A 14 -3.94 -4.38 -10.93
C PRO A 14 -4.15 -5.05 -12.28
N ILE A 15 -3.56 -4.49 -13.32
CA ILE A 15 -3.68 -5.02 -14.69
C ILE A 15 -3.16 -6.46 -14.80
N GLU A 16 -2.16 -6.82 -14.02
CA GLU A 16 -1.59 -8.17 -13.96
C GLU A 16 -2.58 -9.19 -13.37
N MET A 17 -3.61 -8.72 -12.67
CA MET A 17 -4.70 -9.54 -12.11
C MET A 17 -6.02 -9.39 -12.88
N TYR A 18 -6.00 -8.82 -14.10
CA TYR A 18 -7.22 -8.55 -14.84
C TYR A 18 -7.12 -8.84 -16.34
N PRO A 19 -7.72 -9.95 -16.85
CA PRO A 19 -8.34 -11.03 -16.09
C PRO A 19 -7.31 -11.88 -15.35
N TYR A 20 -7.68 -12.44 -14.20
CA TYR A 20 -6.78 -13.31 -13.45
C TYR A 20 -6.69 -14.70 -14.12
N ASP A 21 -5.46 -15.16 -14.35
CA ASP A 21 -5.20 -16.51 -14.89
C ASP A 21 -4.79 -17.45 -13.75
N TYR A 22 -5.71 -18.32 -13.33
CA TYR A 22 -5.48 -19.29 -12.23
C TYR A 22 -4.63 -20.50 -12.65
N THR A 23 -4.20 -20.58 -13.92
CA THR A 23 -3.43 -21.73 -14.42
C THR A 23 -1.92 -21.57 -14.27
N LYS A 24 -1.45 -20.40 -13.88
CA LYS A 24 -0.03 -20.08 -13.74
C LYS A 24 0.23 -19.11 -12.56
N GLU A 25 1.49 -19.00 -12.21
CA GLU A 25 1.97 -18.01 -11.24
C GLU A 25 1.70 -16.59 -11.74
N ASN A 26 1.39 -15.69 -10.80
CA ASN A 26 1.21 -14.28 -11.09
C ASN A 26 2.29 -13.45 -10.39
N TYR A 27 3.24 -12.94 -11.14
CA TYR A 27 4.31 -12.08 -10.66
C TYR A 27 3.95 -10.62 -10.92
N PHE A 28 3.89 -9.82 -9.88
CA PHE A 28 3.52 -8.41 -9.98
C PHE A 28 4.11 -7.61 -8.82
N ARG A 29 4.39 -6.32 -9.07
CA ARG A 29 5.00 -5.44 -8.08
C ARG A 29 3.96 -4.69 -7.24
N THR A 30 2.72 -4.60 -7.70
CA THR A 30 1.62 -3.88 -7.05
C THR A 30 1.08 -4.56 -5.79
N GLY A 31 1.80 -5.55 -5.24
CA GLY A 31 1.51 -6.16 -3.94
C GLY A 31 1.39 -5.14 -2.80
N PHE A 32 2.18 -4.06 -2.85
CA PHE A 32 2.11 -2.97 -1.88
C PHE A 32 0.78 -2.19 -1.96
N VAL A 33 0.16 -2.10 -3.13
CA VAL A 33 -1.18 -1.53 -3.25
C VAL A 33 -2.22 -2.51 -2.75
N ALA A 34 -2.11 -3.79 -3.15
CA ALA A 34 -3.07 -4.83 -2.75
C ALA A 34 -3.17 -4.97 -1.23
N GLU A 35 -2.03 -5.09 -0.56
CA GLU A 35 -1.96 -5.40 0.86
C GLU A 35 -1.69 -4.16 1.74
N GLY A 36 -0.84 -3.25 1.29
CA GLY A 36 -0.51 -2.04 2.03
C GLY A 36 -1.70 -1.09 2.19
N VAL A 37 -2.39 -0.78 1.08
CA VAL A 37 -3.62 0.01 1.13
C VAL A 37 -4.67 -0.69 1.97
N THR A 38 -4.87 -2.00 1.77
CA THR A 38 -5.89 -2.76 2.49
C THR A 38 -5.61 -2.80 4.01
N THR A 39 -4.35 -2.98 4.40
CA THR A 39 -3.95 -2.98 5.82
C THR A 39 -4.21 -1.61 6.45
N TYR A 40 -3.74 -0.53 5.83
CA TYR A 40 -3.92 0.82 6.35
C TYR A 40 -5.39 1.26 6.36
N MET A 41 -6.07 1.14 5.23
CA MET A 41 -7.46 1.58 5.08
C MET A 41 -8.44 0.74 5.90
N GLY A 42 -8.14 -0.54 6.10
CA GLY A 42 -8.95 -1.40 6.97
C GLY A 42 -9.02 -0.87 8.41
N ASP A 43 -7.87 -0.50 8.98
CA ASP A 43 -7.79 0.09 10.32
C ASP A 43 -8.40 1.50 10.36
N LEU A 44 -8.12 2.33 9.33
CA LEU A 44 -8.67 3.67 9.22
C LEU A 44 -10.20 3.67 9.13
N MET A 45 -10.79 2.72 8.41
CA MET A 45 -12.25 2.57 8.31
C MET A 45 -12.88 2.20 9.65
N LEU A 46 -12.24 1.37 10.46
CA LEU A 46 -12.70 1.05 11.81
C LEU A 46 -12.66 2.28 12.72
N TYR A 47 -11.63 3.12 12.58
CA TYR A 47 -11.57 4.39 13.29
C TYR A 47 -12.65 5.37 12.84
N ASN A 48 -12.80 5.57 11.54
CA ASN A 48 -13.80 6.50 10.97
C ASN A 48 -15.24 6.08 11.25
N SER A 49 -15.50 4.78 11.40
CA SER A 49 -16.83 4.26 11.76
C SER A 49 -17.12 4.31 13.27
N GLY A 50 -16.15 4.72 14.10
CA GLY A 50 -16.28 4.77 15.55
C GLY A 50 -16.16 3.42 16.26
N VAL A 51 -15.80 2.33 15.52
CA VAL A 51 -15.51 1.02 16.13
C VAL A 51 -14.18 1.06 16.88
N PHE A 52 -13.17 1.72 16.31
CA PHE A 52 -11.92 2.01 16.98
C PHE A 52 -11.92 3.45 17.54
N ASN A 53 -11.41 3.62 18.75
CA ASN A 53 -10.97 4.92 19.23
C ASN A 53 -9.54 5.22 18.73
N TRP A 54 -9.03 6.42 18.99
CA TRP A 54 -7.70 6.85 18.57
C TRP A 54 -6.56 5.91 19.02
N LYS A 55 -6.61 5.42 20.27
CA LYS A 55 -5.58 4.51 20.79
C LYS A 55 -5.60 3.16 20.07
N GLU A 56 -6.79 2.67 19.74
CA GLU A 56 -6.97 1.42 19.02
C GLU A 56 -6.50 1.54 17.56
N PHE A 57 -6.66 2.70 16.93
CA PHE A 57 -6.14 2.97 15.60
C PHE A 57 -4.60 3.10 15.59
N VAL A 58 -4.02 3.83 16.54
CA VAL A 58 -2.55 4.05 16.59
C VAL A 58 -1.79 2.78 16.95
N LYS A 59 -2.36 1.88 17.72
CA LYS A 59 -1.70 0.65 18.16
C LYS A 59 -1.18 -0.22 17.00
N PRO A 60 -1.99 -0.61 15.99
CA PRO A 60 -1.48 -1.35 14.84
C PRO A 60 -0.44 -0.57 14.03
N GLN A 61 -0.54 0.77 13.93
CA GLN A 61 0.46 1.58 13.25
C GLN A 61 1.82 1.50 13.94
N ASN A 62 1.85 1.58 15.26
CA ASN A 62 3.08 1.39 16.05
C ASN A 62 3.64 -0.03 15.89
N GLN A 63 2.79 -1.05 15.89
CA GLN A 63 3.22 -2.43 15.64
C GLN A 63 3.81 -2.62 14.23
N ASN A 64 3.26 -1.94 13.22
CA ASN A 64 3.83 -1.95 11.88
C ASN A 64 5.22 -1.29 11.86
N LEU A 65 5.38 -0.17 12.57
CA LEU A 65 6.68 0.51 12.71
C LEU A 65 7.71 -0.37 13.44
N GLU A 66 7.33 -1.03 14.53
CA GLU A 66 8.20 -1.98 15.22
C GLU A 66 8.66 -3.12 14.30
N ARG A 67 7.72 -3.73 13.56
CA ARG A 67 8.02 -4.79 12.59
C ARG A 67 8.96 -4.30 11.49
N HIS A 68 8.73 -3.10 10.96
CA HIS A 68 9.61 -2.46 9.98
C HIS A 68 11.03 -2.30 10.53
N LEU A 69 11.17 -1.75 11.73
CA LEU A 69 12.48 -1.50 12.34
C LEU A 69 13.25 -2.78 12.66
N MET A 70 12.54 -3.87 12.98
CA MET A 70 13.13 -5.19 13.28
C MET A 70 13.42 -6.02 12.01
N ASN A 71 12.89 -5.64 10.85
CA ASN A 71 13.11 -6.36 9.61
C ASN A 71 14.28 -5.75 8.82
N TYR A 72 15.45 -6.39 8.90
CA TYR A 72 16.64 -5.94 8.16
C TYR A 72 16.51 -6.11 6.64
N GLY A 73 15.54 -6.87 6.15
CA GLY A 73 15.20 -6.97 4.72
C GLY A 73 14.87 -5.64 4.07
N ARG A 74 14.42 -4.66 4.87
CA ARG A 74 14.15 -3.28 4.40
C ARG A 74 15.35 -2.57 3.76
N TYR A 75 16.58 -3.01 4.04
CA TYR A 75 17.79 -2.47 3.43
C TYR A 75 18.17 -3.16 2.12
N ASN A 76 17.55 -4.31 1.81
CA ASN A 76 17.97 -5.17 0.72
C ASN A 76 17.04 -5.12 -0.49
N LEU A 77 15.73 -5.06 -0.25
CA LEU A 77 14.73 -4.97 -1.32
C LEU A 77 13.70 -3.89 -0.98
N SER A 78 13.29 -3.16 -2.01
CA SER A 78 12.19 -2.22 -1.91
C SER A 78 10.87 -2.93 -1.59
N VAL A 79 9.87 -2.16 -1.16
CA VAL A 79 8.52 -2.70 -0.89
C VAL A 79 7.91 -3.28 -2.17
N ALA A 80 8.05 -2.59 -3.31
CA ALA A 80 7.55 -3.06 -4.59
C ALA A 80 8.24 -4.37 -5.02
N ASP A 81 9.58 -4.42 -4.97
CA ASP A 81 10.32 -5.62 -5.37
C ASP A 81 10.10 -6.80 -4.42
N SER A 82 9.86 -6.51 -3.14
CA SER A 82 9.52 -7.53 -2.14
C SER A 82 8.18 -8.21 -2.40
N GLY A 83 7.29 -7.57 -3.14
CA GLY A 83 6.02 -8.15 -3.56
C GLY A 83 6.11 -9.06 -4.77
N PHE A 84 7.11 -8.85 -5.64
CA PHE A 84 7.16 -9.48 -6.96
C PHE A 84 7.09 -11.00 -6.94
N ASP A 85 7.86 -11.63 -6.09
CA ASP A 85 7.95 -13.09 -5.95
C ASP A 85 7.21 -13.64 -4.71
N ASN A 86 6.27 -12.88 -4.18
CA ASN A 86 5.49 -13.29 -3.02
C ASN A 86 4.71 -14.59 -3.26
N TRP A 87 4.41 -14.87 -4.51
CA TRP A 87 3.82 -16.12 -4.97
C TRP A 87 4.69 -17.35 -4.61
N LEU A 88 6.02 -17.21 -4.66
CA LEU A 88 6.96 -18.30 -4.32
C LEU A 88 7.15 -18.46 -2.81
N ASP A 89 7.32 -17.35 -2.11
CA ASP A 89 7.60 -17.38 -0.66
C ASP A 89 6.32 -17.53 0.17
N GLY A 90 5.19 -17.08 -0.35
CA GLY A 90 3.94 -17.02 0.39
C GLY A 90 4.10 -16.21 1.67
N TYR A 91 3.56 -16.74 2.78
CA TYR A 91 3.68 -16.13 4.11
C TYR A 91 4.90 -16.63 4.89
N LYS A 92 5.73 -17.49 4.32
CA LYS A 92 6.93 -18.00 4.98
C LYS A 92 8.12 -17.09 4.61
N LEU A 93 8.91 -16.76 5.63
CA LEU A 93 10.19 -16.14 5.39
C LEU A 93 11.07 -17.16 4.67
N GLY A 94 11.42 -16.87 3.42
CA GLY A 94 12.42 -17.62 2.67
C GLY A 94 13.82 -17.40 3.27
N ALA A 95 14.74 -16.78 2.53
CA ALA A 95 16.04 -16.40 3.09
C ALA A 95 15.87 -15.29 4.14
N PRO A 96 16.48 -15.44 5.34
CA PRO A 96 16.42 -14.40 6.37
C PRO A 96 16.91 -13.04 5.86
N ASN A 97 16.21 -11.98 6.22
CA ASN A 97 16.53 -10.60 5.85
C ASN A 97 16.64 -10.35 4.33
N ARG A 98 16.05 -11.20 3.50
CA ARG A 98 16.09 -11.01 2.05
C ARG A 98 15.22 -9.84 1.61
N LYS A 99 14.01 -9.74 2.13
CA LYS A 99 12.99 -8.78 1.69
C LYS A 99 12.23 -8.14 2.84
N THR A 100 11.61 -7.02 2.54
CA THR A 100 10.66 -6.34 3.41
C THR A 100 9.25 -6.92 3.22
N SER A 101 8.25 -6.32 3.85
CA SER A 101 6.87 -6.84 3.84
C SER A 101 5.92 -5.91 3.09
N ILE A 102 5.10 -6.48 2.21
CA ILE A 102 4.03 -5.75 1.52
C ILE A 102 2.83 -5.44 2.43
N TYR A 103 2.83 -5.88 3.69
CA TYR A 103 1.82 -5.60 4.71
C TYR A 103 2.24 -4.44 5.61
N PRO A 104 3.05 -4.62 6.66
CA PRO A 104 3.40 -3.54 7.57
C PRO A 104 4.19 -2.40 6.91
N ASP A 105 5.20 -2.73 6.09
CA ASP A 105 6.05 -1.70 5.47
C ASP A 105 5.26 -0.90 4.43
N ALA A 106 4.46 -1.58 3.62
CA ALA A 106 3.59 -0.90 2.66
C ALA A 106 2.48 -0.09 3.35
N ALA A 107 1.91 -0.57 4.47
CA ALA A 107 0.91 0.19 5.23
C ALA A 107 1.50 1.50 5.79
N LEU A 108 2.77 1.50 6.23
CA LEU A 108 3.47 2.73 6.63
C LEU A 108 3.68 3.68 5.45
N CYS A 109 4.02 3.17 4.26
CA CYS A 109 4.07 4.00 3.05
C CYS A 109 2.71 4.63 2.74
N MET A 110 1.62 3.87 2.88
CA MET A 110 0.26 4.39 2.67
C MET A 110 -0.13 5.43 3.71
N LEU A 111 0.27 5.27 4.97
CA LEU A 111 0.11 6.29 6.01
C LEU A 111 0.84 7.59 5.61
N MET A 112 2.11 7.51 5.18
CA MET A 112 2.88 8.68 4.74
C MET A 112 2.22 9.38 3.54
N ILE A 113 1.79 8.61 2.54
CA ILE A 113 1.09 9.12 1.36
C ILE A 113 -0.22 9.82 1.75
N ASP A 114 -1.01 9.19 2.62
CA ASP A 114 -2.30 9.75 3.07
C ASP A 114 -2.11 11.07 3.80
N LEU A 115 -1.15 11.14 4.73
CA LEU A 115 -0.83 12.36 5.47
C LEU A 115 -0.36 13.49 4.53
N GLU A 116 0.45 13.19 3.50
CA GLU A 116 0.89 14.19 2.53
C GLU A 116 -0.26 14.65 1.61
N ILE A 117 -1.16 13.76 1.22
CA ILE A 117 -2.38 14.14 0.45
C ILE A 117 -3.26 15.05 1.30
N ILE A 118 -3.51 14.70 2.56
CA ILE A 118 -4.32 15.50 3.50
C ILE A 118 -3.69 16.88 3.66
N ARG A 119 -2.37 16.94 3.87
CA ARG A 119 -1.63 18.19 4.03
C ARG A 119 -1.68 19.05 2.77
N ASN A 120 -1.41 18.46 1.60
CA ASN A 120 -1.36 19.18 0.31
C ASN A 120 -2.73 19.74 -0.11
N SER A 121 -3.80 19.08 0.29
CA SER A 121 -5.18 19.46 -0.03
C SER A 121 -5.91 20.23 1.08
N GLU A 122 -5.21 20.63 2.14
CA GLU A 122 -5.81 21.29 3.32
C GLU A 122 -6.99 20.48 3.91
N GLY A 123 -6.86 19.16 3.91
CA GLY A 123 -7.86 18.22 4.45
C GLY A 123 -9.00 17.87 3.49
N MET A 124 -9.02 18.38 2.27
CA MET A 124 -10.10 18.09 1.32
C MET A 124 -9.98 16.71 0.67
N ASN A 125 -8.78 16.17 0.56
CA ASN A 125 -8.51 14.87 -0.05
C ASN A 125 -7.68 13.98 0.89
N SER A 126 -7.71 12.68 0.62
CA SER A 126 -6.99 11.66 1.36
C SER A 126 -6.75 10.45 0.44
N LEU A 127 -6.11 9.41 0.93
CA LEU A 127 -5.96 8.15 0.20
C LEU A 127 -7.33 7.56 -0.20
N HIS A 128 -8.40 7.89 0.53
CA HIS A 128 -9.75 7.52 0.12
C HIS A 128 -10.14 8.14 -1.24
N SER A 129 -9.72 9.39 -1.51
CA SER A 129 -9.95 10.06 -2.80
C SER A 129 -9.24 9.34 -3.94
N VAL A 130 -8.00 8.87 -3.70
CA VAL A 130 -7.23 8.03 -4.65
C VAL A 130 -7.98 6.74 -4.96
N MET A 131 -8.44 6.02 -3.93
CA MET A 131 -9.16 4.77 -4.12
C MET A 131 -10.49 4.96 -4.83
N LYS A 132 -11.19 6.07 -4.57
CA LYS A 132 -12.41 6.44 -5.27
C LYS A 132 -12.13 6.73 -6.77
N GLU A 133 -11.05 7.41 -7.08
CA GLU A 133 -10.65 7.67 -8.47
C GLU A 133 -10.30 6.37 -9.20
N LEU A 134 -9.51 5.49 -8.58
CA LEU A 134 -9.23 4.16 -9.12
C LEU A 134 -10.50 3.35 -9.38
N TYR A 135 -11.47 3.41 -8.47
CA TYR A 135 -12.75 2.75 -8.67
C TYR A 135 -13.48 3.29 -9.89
N ASN A 136 -13.57 4.61 -10.03
CA ASN A 136 -14.29 5.25 -11.14
C ASN A 136 -13.59 5.05 -12.49
N GLU A 137 -12.27 5.19 -12.53
CA GLU A 137 -11.50 5.16 -13.77
C GLU A 137 -11.19 3.74 -14.25
N PHE A 138 -11.10 2.77 -13.33
CA PHE A 138 -10.71 1.40 -13.69
C PHE A 138 -11.80 0.38 -13.36
N ALA A 139 -12.24 0.27 -12.12
CA ALA A 139 -13.18 -0.77 -11.72
C ALA A 139 -14.54 -0.67 -12.45
N LEU A 140 -15.16 0.51 -12.48
CA LEU A 140 -16.42 0.73 -13.20
C LEU A 140 -16.28 0.54 -14.71
N LYS A 141 -15.10 0.81 -15.26
CA LYS A 141 -14.80 0.61 -16.69
C LYS A 141 -14.30 -0.79 -17.00
N ARG A 142 -14.28 -1.69 -16.01
CA ARG A 142 -13.79 -3.07 -16.13
C ARG A 142 -12.37 -3.15 -16.69
N LYS A 143 -11.49 -2.33 -16.17
CA LYS A 143 -10.06 -2.27 -16.51
C LYS A 143 -9.21 -2.54 -15.27
N GLY A 144 -8.03 -3.13 -15.47
CA GLY A 144 -6.98 -3.14 -14.47
C GLY A 144 -6.18 -1.82 -14.49
N TYR A 145 -5.69 -1.37 -13.34
CA TYR A 145 -4.76 -0.25 -13.24
C TYR A 145 -3.31 -0.75 -13.25
N SER A 146 -2.40 0.04 -13.80
CA SER A 146 -0.95 -0.19 -13.72
C SER A 146 -0.36 0.41 -12.43
N GLU A 147 0.86 -0.01 -12.10
CA GLU A 147 1.65 0.59 -11.01
C GLU A 147 1.79 2.11 -11.19
N ASP A 148 2.05 2.57 -12.43
CA ASP A 148 2.15 3.98 -12.77
C ASP A 148 0.81 4.72 -12.63
N ASP A 149 -0.32 4.09 -12.96
CA ASP A 149 -1.63 4.70 -12.77
C ASP A 149 -1.89 4.99 -11.28
N PHE A 150 -1.58 4.05 -10.39
CA PHE A 150 -1.70 4.26 -8.95
C PHE A 150 -0.80 5.41 -8.47
N ARG A 151 0.49 5.39 -8.85
CA ARG A 151 1.44 6.44 -8.51
C ARG A 151 0.96 7.81 -8.99
N ASN A 152 0.59 7.92 -10.27
CA ASN A 152 0.16 9.18 -10.88
C ASN A 152 -1.07 9.76 -10.17
N ILE A 153 -2.05 8.93 -9.82
CA ILE A 153 -3.22 9.40 -9.08
C ILE A 153 -2.82 9.89 -7.68
N CYS A 154 -1.96 9.17 -6.96
CA CYS A 154 -1.46 9.62 -5.67
C CYS A 154 -0.72 10.97 -5.78
N VAL A 155 0.16 11.11 -6.77
CA VAL A 155 0.92 12.34 -7.02
C VAL A 155 0.01 13.51 -7.42
N ASN A 156 -1.04 13.27 -8.19
CA ASN A 156 -2.02 14.31 -8.55
C ASN A 156 -2.69 14.92 -7.31
N PHE A 157 -2.94 14.11 -6.26
CA PHE A 157 -3.51 14.60 -5.01
C PHE A 157 -2.46 15.16 -4.04
N GLY A 158 -1.29 14.54 -3.95
CA GLY A 158 -0.30 14.82 -2.91
C GLY A 158 0.95 15.59 -3.37
N GLY A 159 1.11 15.79 -4.70
CA GLY A 159 2.21 16.55 -5.26
C GLY A 159 3.58 15.87 -5.12
N LEU A 160 4.64 16.68 -5.26
CA LEU A 160 6.03 16.21 -5.29
C LEU A 160 6.47 15.43 -4.04
N LYS A 161 5.89 15.69 -2.88
CA LYS A 161 6.23 14.96 -1.67
C LYS A 161 5.78 13.50 -1.73
N VAL A 162 4.60 13.26 -2.30
CA VAL A 162 4.12 11.90 -2.54
C VAL A 162 5.02 11.20 -3.56
N ASP A 163 5.43 11.89 -4.61
CA ASP A 163 6.38 11.33 -5.58
C ASP A 163 7.71 10.92 -4.94
N GLN A 164 8.25 11.75 -4.02
CA GLN A 164 9.44 11.42 -3.24
C GLN A 164 9.24 10.20 -2.33
N ILE A 165 8.04 10.00 -1.76
CA ILE A 165 7.73 8.80 -0.97
C ILE A 165 7.78 7.56 -1.87
N PHE A 166 7.27 7.62 -3.09
CA PHE A 166 7.39 6.52 -4.04
C PHE A 166 8.85 6.19 -4.34
N GLU A 167 9.66 7.18 -4.71
CA GLU A 167 11.07 6.96 -5.04
C GLU A 167 11.86 6.41 -3.85
N ASN A 168 11.72 7.01 -2.67
CA ASN A 168 12.55 6.71 -1.53
C ASN A 168 12.13 5.45 -0.77
N HIS A 169 10.82 5.17 -0.68
CA HIS A 169 10.29 4.16 0.24
C HIS A 169 9.54 3.01 -0.43
N ILE A 170 8.89 3.24 -1.58
CA ILE A 170 8.21 2.16 -2.32
C ILE A 170 9.17 1.48 -3.30
N TYR A 171 9.97 2.26 -4.03
CA TYR A 171 10.96 1.78 -4.99
C TYR A 171 12.38 1.76 -4.44
N GLY A 172 12.66 2.57 -3.44
CA GLY A 172 13.91 2.63 -2.72
C GLY A 172 13.87 1.91 -1.38
N THR A 173 14.98 2.01 -0.64
CA THR A 173 15.18 1.41 0.68
C THR A 173 15.58 2.44 1.73
N GLU A 174 15.21 3.71 1.52
CA GLU A 174 15.53 4.80 2.43
C GLU A 174 14.82 4.64 3.79
N ASN A 175 15.44 5.21 4.82
CA ASN A 175 14.89 5.17 6.18
C ASN A 175 13.56 5.93 6.26
N TYR A 176 12.52 5.29 6.81
CA TYR A 176 11.18 5.89 6.94
C TYR A 176 11.10 6.98 8.04
N ILE A 177 11.95 6.90 9.06
CA ILE A 177 11.86 7.77 10.25
C ILE A 177 11.89 9.26 9.92
N PRO A 178 12.74 9.77 9.00
CA PRO A 178 12.73 11.20 8.66
C PRO A 178 11.46 11.66 7.92
N THR A 179 10.68 10.74 7.36
CA THR A 179 9.45 11.03 6.60
C THR A 179 8.20 10.89 7.46
N LEU A 180 8.22 9.99 8.48
CA LEU A 180 7.16 9.81 9.47
C LEU A 180 7.16 10.93 10.51
#